data_f66099091a5cd437612cbb871dc82bd9
#
_entry.id   f66099091a5cd437612cbb871dc82bd9
#
_cell.length_a   1.000
_cell.length_b   1.000
_cell.length_c   1.000
_cell.angle_alpha   90.00
_cell.angle_beta   90.00
_cell.angle_gamma   90.00
#
_symmetry.space_group_name_H-M   'P 1'
#
loop_
_entity.id
_entity.type
_entity.pdbx_description
1 polymer ?
#
loop_
_entity_poly.entity_id
_entity_poly.type
_entity_poly.pdbx_seq_one_letter_code
_entity_poly.pdbx_strand_id
1 'polypeptide(L)'
;DVLDRGAVEVVLEELSPIDILVTAATGGRRAFGPFLEMDLDGYKASFDKLWGYANVVRYGAVHVSDGGSITLVSGAPARNCLPGQVALSSVGNAVEAMMRAVAREVAPRIRINAVSPGTIDTPMVIVKGTEREELYRQMTKNNLIPRAGMADEVAQGILFVIKNNFVTGTTVDVDGGWLLREP
;
A
#
# COMPACT_ATOMS: atom_id res chain seq x y z
N ASP A 1 13.68 4.56 -9.32
CA ASP A 1 13.19 3.22 -8.94
C ASP A 1 13.43 2.99 -7.45
N VAL A 2 12.37 2.63 -6.71
CA VAL A 2 12.46 2.40 -5.25
C VAL A 2 13.28 1.15 -4.89
N LEU A 3 13.60 0.30 -5.86
CA LEU A 3 14.49 -0.86 -5.67
C LEU A 3 15.97 -0.47 -5.81
N ASP A 4 16.28 0.65 -6.43
CA ASP A 4 17.63 1.20 -6.49
C ASP A 4 17.94 1.98 -5.20
N ARG A 5 18.64 1.33 -4.29
CA ARG A 5 18.99 1.89 -2.97
C ARG A 5 19.79 3.19 -3.09
N GLY A 6 20.76 3.21 -4.01
CA GLY A 6 21.61 4.39 -4.18
C GLY A 6 20.82 5.59 -4.67
N ALA A 7 19.93 5.40 -5.66
CA ALA A 7 19.06 6.46 -6.15
C ALA A 7 18.07 6.93 -5.08
N VAL A 8 17.51 6.02 -4.28
CA VAL A 8 16.60 6.36 -3.17
C VAL A 8 17.32 7.20 -2.12
N GLU A 9 18.52 6.79 -1.71
CA GLU A 9 19.31 7.50 -0.69
C GLU A 9 19.65 8.92 -1.14
N VAL A 10 20.17 9.08 -2.35
CA VAL A 10 20.52 10.41 -2.93
C VAL A 10 19.31 11.34 -2.97
N VAL A 11 18.17 10.86 -3.49
CA VAL A 11 16.96 11.70 -3.60
C VAL A 11 16.43 12.12 -2.23
N LEU A 12 16.45 11.22 -1.25
CA LEU A 12 15.95 11.53 0.09
C LEU A 12 16.88 12.47 0.86
N GLU A 13 18.19 12.38 0.62
CA GLU A 13 19.17 13.33 1.15
C GLU A 13 18.99 14.73 0.55
N GLU A 14 18.82 14.82 -0.77
CA GLU A 14 18.58 16.09 -1.47
C GLU A 14 17.29 16.79 -1.03
N LEU A 15 16.25 16.02 -0.66
CA LEU A 15 14.95 16.55 -0.22
C LEU A 15 14.90 16.87 1.28
N SER A 16 15.98 16.58 2.03
CA SER A 16 16.03 16.81 3.48
C SER A 16 16.03 18.31 3.83
N PRO A 17 15.29 18.76 4.88
CA PRO A 17 14.40 17.97 5.75
C PRO A 17 13.03 17.68 5.11
N ILE A 18 12.45 16.53 5.43
CA ILE A 18 11.16 16.06 4.89
C ILE A 18 10.10 16.07 5.98
N ASP A 19 9.00 16.79 5.81
CA ASP A 19 7.90 16.77 6.79
C ASP A 19 6.94 15.60 6.57
N ILE A 20 6.73 15.23 5.30
CA ILE A 20 5.77 14.19 4.89
C ILE A 20 6.42 13.31 3.85
N LEU A 21 6.52 12.01 4.15
CA LEU A 21 7.01 10.98 3.23
C LEU A 21 5.90 9.99 2.90
N VAL A 22 5.48 9.93 1.64
CA VAL A 22 4.45 8.99 1.19
C VAL A 22 5.05 8.03 0.17
N THR A 23 4.93 6.74 0.41
CA THR A 23 5.29 5.72 -0.59
C THR A 23 4.06 4.95 -1.07
N ALA A 24 3.71 5.16 -2.32
CA ALA A 24 2.64 4.48 -3.05
C ALA A 24 3.19 3.71 -4.25
N ALA A 25 4.52 3.60 -4.37
CA ALA A 25 5.15 2.88 -5.45
C ALA A 25 4.73 1.41 -5.41
N THR A 26 4.36 0.87 -6.56
CA THR A 26 4.07 -0.54 -6.70
C THR A 26 5.05 -1.09 -7.73
N GLY A 27 5.99 -1.88 -7.26
CA GLY A 27 7.00 -2.51 -8.10
C GLY A 27 6.62 -3.93 -8.48
N GLY A 28 7.33 -4.44 -9.48
CA GLY A 28 7.41 -5.85 -9.79
C GLY A 28 6.19 -6.46 -10.47
N ARG A 29 6.39 -7.69 -10.89
CA ARG A 29 5.32 -8.57 -11.35
C ARG A 29 4.54 -9.06 -10.13
N ARG A 30 3.22 -9.08 -10.23
CA ARG A 30 2.36 -9.66 -9.20
C ARG A 30 1.93 -11.05 -9.65
N ALA A 31 2.22 -12.06 -8.85
CA ALA A 31 1.72 -13.39 -9.09
C ALA A 31 0.24 -13.49 -8.68
N PHE A 32 -0.55 -14.15 -9.52
CA PHE A 32 -1.96 -14.45 -9.29
C PHE A 32 -2.24 -15.91 -9.62
N GLY A 33 -3.31 -16.44 -9.05
CA GLY A 33 -3.77 -17.80 -9.31
C GLY A 33 -3.56 -18.75 -8.11
N PRO A 34 -3.97 -20.01 -8.26
CA PRO A 34 -3.83 -21.03 -7.22
C PRO A 34 -2.37 -21.20 -6.80
N PHE A 35 -2.11 -21.24 -5.49
CA PHE A 35 -0.74 -21.31 -4.98
C PHE A 35 0.03 -22.54 -5.44
N LEU A 36 -0.65 -23.68 -5.54
CA LEU A 36 -0.03 -24.95 -5.94
C LEU A 36 0.40 -24.97 -7.43
N GLU A 37 -0.09 -24.03 -8.23
CA GLU A 37 0.25 -23.87 -9.65
C GLU A 37 1.07 -22.58 -9.91
N MET A 38 1.33 -21.80 -8.85
CA MET A 38 1.95 -20.50 -8.95
C MET A 38 3.43 -20.61 -9.30
N ASP A 39 3.88 -19.80 -10.27
CA ASP A 39 5.29 -19.57 -10.51
C ASP A 39 5.95 -18.93 -9.27
N LEU A 40 6.90 -19.62 -8.66
CA LEU A 40 7.58 -19.15 -7.45
C LEU A 40 8.53 -17.98 -7.72
N ASP A 41 9.05 -17.81 -8.93
CA ASP A 41 9.83 -16.62 -9.28
C ASP A 41 8.93 -15.39 -9.39
N GLY A 42 7.73 -15.53 -9.95
CA GLY A 42 6.70 -14.51 -9.92
C GLY A 42 6.22 -14.19 -8.50
N TYR A 43 6.07 -15.21 -7.65
CA TYR A 43 5.76 -15.03 -6.24
C TYR A 43 6.84 -14.21 -5.52
N LYS A 44 8.11 -14.58 -5.71
CA LYS A 44 9.26 -13.86 -5.17
C LYS A 44 9.32 -12.41 -5.66
N ALA A 45 9.14 -12.19 -6.96
CA ALA A 45 9.11 -10.84 -7.56
C ALA A 45 7.97 -9.96 -7.00
N SER A 46 6.88 -10.57 -6.54
CA SER A 46 5.80 -9.82 -5.89
C SER A 46 6.24 -9.08 -4.62
N PHE A 47 7.33 -9.54 -3.97
CA PHE A 47 7.91 -8.90 -2.78
C PHE A 47 8.74 -7.65 -3.11
N ASP A 48 8.97 -7.30 -4.36
CA ASP A 48 9.66 -6.07 -4.76
C ASP A 48 8.97 -4.83 -4.17
N LYS A 49 7.64 -4.87 -4.01
CA LYS A 49 6.91 -3.81 -3.31
C LYS A 49 7.40 -3.64 -1.87
N LEU A 50 7.54 -4.73 -1.12
CA LEU A 50 8.02 -4.69 0.26
C LEU A 50 9.45 -4.15 0.33
N TRP A 51 10.32 -4.62 -0.56
CA TRP A 51 11.72 -4.18 -0.61
C TRP A 51 11.84 -2.70 -0.99
N GLY A 52 11.05 -2.23 -1.95
CA GLY A 52 11.00 -0.82 -2.29
C GLY A 52 10.56 0.04 -1.11
N TYR A 53 9.53 -0.39 -0.37
CA TYR A 53 9.07 0.32 0.83
C TYR A 53 10.12 0.27 1.95
N ALA A 54 10.78 -0.87 2.14
CA ALA A 54 11.87 -0.99 3.11
C ALA A 54 13.02 -0.03 2.80
N ASN A 55 13.40 0.12 1.52
CA ASN A 55 14.41 1.10 1.11
C ASN A 55 13.95 2.53 1.44
N VAL A 56 12.74 2.92 1.02
CA VAL A 56 12.23 4.29 1.27
C VAL A 56 12.14 4.59 2.76
N VAL A 57 11.65 3.65 3.57
CA VAL A 57 11.53 3.84 5.02
C VAL A 57 12.91 3.87 5.69
N ARG A 58 13.79 2.93 5.34
CA ARG A 58 15.12 2.79 5.95
C ARG A 58 15.99 4.01 5.70
N TYR A 59 16.00 4.50 4.48
CA TYR A 59 16.83 5.65 4.10
C TYR A 59 16.11 6.98 4.31
N GLY A 60 14.77 7.02 4.23
CA GLY A 60 13.99 8.24 4.39
C GLY A 60 13.72 8.66 5.82
N ALA A 61 13.52 7.71 6.74
CA ALA A 61 13.13 8.04 8.12
C ALA A 61 14.11 8.96 8.85
N VAL A 62 15.39 8.90 8.52
CA VAL A 62 16.44 9.77 9.11
C VAL A 62 16.33 11.22 8.64
N HIS A 63 15.74 11.45 7.48
CA HIS A 63 15.54 12.77 6.88
C HIS A 63 14.16 13.38 7.21
N VAL A 64 13.26 12.58 7.83
CA VAL A 64 11.95 13.11 8.26
C VAL A 64 12.14 13.96 9.52
N SER A 65 11.61 15.18 9.47
CA SER A 65 11.62 16.16 10.57
C SER A 65 10.94 15.62 11.82
N ASP A 66 11.29 16.13 12.98
CA ASP A 66 10.58 15.84 14.23
C ASP A 66 9.12 16.30 14.12
N GLY A 67 8.20 15.41 14.51
CA GLY A 67 6.76 15.59 14.31
C GLY A 67 6.25 15.23 12.92
N GLY A 68 7.13 14.89 12.00
CA GLY A 68 6.76 14.47 10.63
C GLY A 68 6.11 13.10 10.55
N SER A 69 5.75 12.70 9.34
CA SER A 69 5.01 11.44 9.13
C SER A 69 5.44 10.68 7.89
N ILE A 70 5.39 9.35 7.99
CA ILE A 70 5.55 8.41 6.87
C ILE A 70 4.21 7.72 6.63
N THR A 71 3.81 7.59 5.36
CA THR A 71 2.59 6.84 4.98
C THR A 71 2.92 5.81 3.91
N LEU A 72 2.53 4.56 4.16
CA LEU A 72 2.67 3.45 3.22
C LEU A 72 1.30 3.12 2.61
N VAL A 73 1.27 2.73 1.33
CA VAL A 73 0.03 2.25 0.69
C VAL A 73 0.06 0.72 0.61
N SER A 74 -0.73 0.06 1.47
CA SER A 74 -0.91 -1.39 1.48
C SER A 74 -1.93 -1.84 0.42
N GLY A 75 -2.98 -2.54 0.81
CA GLY A 75 -4.12 -2.97 0.01
C GLY A 75 -4.99 -3.97 0.75
N ALA A 76 -6.29 -3.88 0.57
CA ALA A 76 -7.28 -4.75 1.24
C ALA A 76 -7.01 -6.27 1.08
N PRO A 77 -6.49 -6.79 -0.06
CA PRO A 77 -6.10 -8.20 -0.18
C PRO A 77 -5.13 -8.69 0.90
N ALA A 78 -4.40 -7.77 1.56
CA ALA A 78 -3.52 -8.13 2.68
C ALA A 78 -4.23 -8.96 3.74
N ARG A 79 -5.47 -8.62 4.09
CA ARG A 79 -6.19 -9.19 5.23
C ARG A 79 -7.37 -10.10 4.86
N ASN A 80 -7.90 -10.01 3.67
CA ASN A 80 -9.01 -10.88 3.25
C ASN A 80 -8.52 -12.29 2.83
N CYS A 81 -7.30 -12.40 2.31
CA CYS A 81 -6.68 -13.69 1.96
C CYS A 81 -7.52 -14.57 1.03
N LEU A 82 -8.11 -13.99 -0.01
CA LEU A 82 -8.92 -14.74 -0.97
C LEU A 82 -8.09 -15.76 -1.76
N PRO A 83 -8.71 -16.88 -2.19
CA PRO A 83 -8.07 -17.82 -3.11
C PRO A 83 -7.49 -17.11 -4.33
N GLY A 84 -6.32 -17.53 -4.80
CA GLY A 84 -5.62 -16.94 -5.94
C GLY A 84 -4.87 -15.63 -5.63
N GLN A 85 -4.93 -15.11 -4.42
CA GLN A 85 -4.31 -13.84 -4.00
C GLN A 85 -3.17 -14.02 -2.99
N VAL A 86 -2.57 -15.20 -2.90
CA VAL A 86 -1.52 -15.50 -1.90
C VAL A 86 -0.39 -14.48 -1.93
N ALA A 87 0.10 -14.10 -3.13
CA ALA A 87 1.18 -13.13 -3.25
C ALA A 87 0.76 -11.72 -2.73
N LEU A 88 -0.43 -11.26 -3.10
CA LEU A 88 -0.94 -9.97 -2.64
C LEU A 88 -1.13 -9.95 -1.12
N SER A 89 -1.71 -11.02 -0.58
CA SER A 89 -1.95 -11.16 0.85
C SER A 89 -0.64 -11.20 1.64
N SER A 90 0.33 -12.00 1.18
CA SER A 90 1.65 -12.10 1.83
C SER A 90 2.38 -10.77 1.84
N VAL A 91 2.45 -10.10 0.69
CA VAL A 91 3.17 -8.82 0.56
C VAL A 91 2.48 -7.71 1.34
N GLY A 92 1.16 -7.61 1.23
CA GLY A 92 0.41 -6.58 1.95
C GLY A 92 0.51 -6.74 3.48
N ASN A 93 0.38 -7.97 4.00
CA ASN A 93 0.60 -8.25 5.42
C ASN A 93 2.04 -7.93 5.86
N ALA A 94 3.04 -8.26 5.04
CA ALA A 94 4.43 -7.94 5.34
C ALA A 94 4.67 -6.42 5.42
N VAL A 95 4.09 -5.63 4.50
CA VAL A 95 4.14 -4.16 4.54
C VAL A 95 3.50 -3.62 5.83
N GLU A 96 2.31 -4.11 6.18
CA GLU A 96 1.63 -3.66 7.40
C GLU A 96 2.35 -4.09 8.68
N ALA A 97 2.94 -5.30 8.69
CA ALA A 97 3.75 -5.77 9.82
C ALA A 97 5.03 -4.95 9.98
N MET A 98 5.75 -4.67 8.89
CA MET A 98 6.92 -3.79 8.88
C MET A 98 6.56 -2.40 9.41
N MET A 99 5.47 -1.81 8.92
CA MET A 99 4.99 -0.50 9.38
C MET A 99 4.77 -0.49 10.89
N ARG A 100 4.07 -1.48 11.45
CA ARG A 100 3.81 -1.57 12.90
C ARG A 100 5.10 -1.74 13.72
N ALA A 101 6.06 -2.50 13.22
CA ALA A 101 7.35 -2.68 13.89
C ALA A 101 8.14 -1.38 13.90
N VAL A 102 8.27 -0.73 12.73
CA VAL A 102 8.99 0.54 12.59
C VAL A 102 8.35 1.66 13.42
N ALA A 103 7.00 1.70 13.51
CA ALA A 103 6.31 2.68 14.34
C ALA A 103 6.81 2.69 15.79
N ARG A 104 7.15 1.52 16.34
CA ARG A 104 7.69 1.38 17.70
C ARG A 104 9.12 1.89 17.85
N GLU A 105 9.87 1.87 16.77
CA GLU A 105 11.28 2.29 16.78
C GLU A 105 11.43 3.80 16.56
N VAL A 106 10.52 4.40 15.77
CA VAL A 106 10.63 5.81 15.36
C VAL A 106 9.82 6.77 16.23
N ALA A 107 8.83 6.28 16.98
CA ALA A 107 8.06 7.08 17.92
C ALA A 107 8.90 7.48 19.14
N PRO A 108 8.67 8.65 19.75
CA PRO A 108 7.67 9.66 19.39
C PRO A 108 8.14 10.66 18.31
N ARG A 109 9.37 10.51 17.79
CA ARG A 109 9.98 11.50 16.89
C ARG A 109 9.17 11.70 15.62
N ILE A 110 8.78 10.61 14.95
CA ILE A 110 7.94 10.62 13.75
C ILE A 110 6.83 9.56 13.85
N ARG A 111 5.78 9.73 13.06
CA ARG A 111 4.68 8.79 12.96
C ARG A 111 4.78 8.00 11.66
N ILE A 112 4.36 6.74 11.67
CA ILE A 112 4.25 5.93 10.46
C ILE A 112 2.93 5.17 10.47
N ASN A 113 2.21 5.20 9.33
CA ASN A 113 0.91 4.55 9.16
C ASN A 113 0.82 3.89 7.79
N ALA A 114 -0.21 3.07 7.59
CA ALA A 114 -0.56 2.53 6.29
C ALA A 114 -1.99 2.95 5.91
N VAL A 115 -2.22 3.12 4.60
CA VAL A 115 -3.56 3.20 4.01
C VAL A 115 -3.76 1.97 3.14
N SER A 116 -4.92 1.33 3.25
CA SER A 116 -5.23 0.06 2.60
C SER A 116 -6.43 0.25 1.65
N PRO A 117 -6.17 0.50 0.36
CA PRO A 117 -7.23 0.63 -0.63
C PRO A 117 -7.87 -0.71 -0.98
N GLY A 118 -9.17 -0.68 -1.30
CA GLY A 118 -9.88 -1.76 -1.96
C GLY A 118 -9.70 -1.73 -3.48
N THR A 119 -10.80 -1.96 -4.20
CA THR A 119 -10.85 -1.81 -5.67
C THR A 119 -10.98 -0.33 -6.02
N ILE A 120 -9.92 0.25 -6.60
CA ILE A 120 -9.84 1.68 -6.93
C ILE A 120 -9.71 1.86 -8.43
N ASP A 121 -10.47 2.80 -8.98
CA ASP A 121 -10.39 3.18 -10.39
C ASP A 121 -9.13 4.00 -10.64
N THR A 122 -8.15 3.37 -11.28
CA THR A 122 -6.83 3.96 -11.57
C THR A 122 -6.30 3.47 -12.92
N PRO A 123 -5.31 4.15 -13.50
CA PRO A 123 -4.63 3.69 -14.72
C PRO A 123 -3.96 2.31 -14.61
N MET A 124 -3.86 1.70 -13.43
CA MET A 124 -3.37 0.33 -13.27
C MET A 124 -4.27 -0.71 -13.96
N VAL A 125 -5.55 -0.41 -14.13
CA VAL A 125 -6.47 -1.20 -14.94
C VAL A 125 -6.45 -0.66 -16.36
N ILE A 126 -5.83 -1.42 -17.27
CA ILE A 126 -5.58 -1.01 -18.67
C ILE A 126 -6.82 -1.11 -19.56
N VAL A 127 -7.81 -1.88 -19.16
CA VAL A 127 -9.09 -2.03 -19.87
C VAL A 127 -9.84 -0.70 -19.87
N LYS A 128 -10.56 -0.37 -20.94
CA LYS A 128 -11.23 0.94 -21.15
C LYS A 128 -12.70 0.78 -21.51
N GLY A 129 -13.46 1.88 -21.42
CA GLY A 129 -14.86 1.97 -21.83
C GLY A 129 -15.76 1.03 -21.03
N THR A 130 -16.79 0.50 -21.69
CA THR A 130 -17.81 -0.36 -21.08
C THR A 130 -17.25 -1.64 -20.48
N GLU A 131 -16.18 -2.19 -21.04
CA GLU A 131 -15.50 -3.36 -20.49
C GLU A 131 -14.86 -3.05 -19.13
N ARG A 132 -14.30 -1.85 -18.96
CA ARG A 132 -13.76 -1.37 -17.67
C ARG A 132 -14.87 -1.20 -16.63
N GLU A 133 -16.00 -0.61 -17.02
CA GLU A 133 -17.15 -0.43 -16.13
C GLU A 133 -17.70 -1.78 -15.65
N GLU A 134 -17.84 -2.73 -16.56
CA GLU A 134 -18.31 -4.08 -16.27
C GLU A 134 -17.32 -4.83 -15.35
N LEU A 135 -16.02 -4.71 -15.60
CA LEU A 135 -14.98 -5.28 -14.76
C LEU A 135 -15.11 -4.77 -13.32
N TYR A 136 -15.21 -3.45 -13.12
CA TYR A 136 -15.37 -2.88 -11.79
C TYR A 136 -16.68 -3.29 -11.13
N ARG A 137 -17.77 -3.33 -11.90
CA ARG A 137 -19.06 -3.80 -11.40
C ARG A 137 -18.96 -5.24 -10.86
N GLN A 138 -18.27 -6.13 -11.58
CA GLN A 138 -18.05 -7.50 -11.14
C GLN A 138 -17.16 -7.60 -9.90
N MET A 139 -16.08 -6.83 -9.86
CA MET A 139 -15.13 -6.83 -8.74
C MET A 139 -15.74 -6.30 -7.44
N THR A 140 -16.74 -5.43 -7.54
CA THR A 140 -17.28 -4.70 -6.38
C THR A 140 -18.73 -5.06 -6.03
N LYS A 141 -19.39 -5.95 -6.78
CA LYS A 141 -20.80 -6.28 -6.58
C LYS A 141 -21.18 -6.73 -5.17
N ASN A 142 -20.24 -7.36 -4.47
CA ASN A 142 -20.43 -7.84 -3.10
C ASN A 142 -19.86 -6.88 -2.04
N ASN A 143 -19.29 -5.74 -2.42
CA ASN A 143 -18.83 -4.75 -1.46
C ASN A 143 -20.03 -4.07 -0.79
N LEU A 144 -19.85 -3.57 0.43
CA LEU A 144 -20.89 -2.80 1.12
C LEU A 144 -21.20 -1.48 0.37
N ILE A 145 -20.19 -0.90 -0.28
CA ILE A 145 -20.37 0.17 -1.27
C ILE A 145 -20.03 -0.44 -2.64
N PRO A 146 -21.03 -0.81 -3.46
CA PRO A 146 -20.84 -1.65 -4.64
C PRO A 146 -20.38 -0.85 -5.88
N ARG A 147 -19.27 -0.14 -5.74
CA ARG A 147 -18.57 0.55 -6.83
C ARG A 147 -17.07 0.55 -6.60
N ALA A 148 -16.28 0.82 -7.63
CA ALA A 148 -14.89 1.16 -7.45
C ALA A 148 -14.76 2.50 -6.69
N GLY A 149 -13.78 2.60 -5.81
CA GLY A 149 -13.37 3.86 -5.20
C GLY A 149 -12.58 4.70 -6.19
N MET A 150 -12.49 5.99 -5.90
CA MET A 150 -11.67 6.94 -6.68
C MET A 150 -10.32 7.15 -6.02
N ALA A 151 -9.30 7.52 -6.80
CA ALA A 151 -7.98 7.85 -6.29
C ALA A 151 -8.03 8.94 -5.19
N ASP A 152 -8.91 9.94 -5.35
CA ASP A 152 -9.10 11.01 -4.38
C ASP A 152 -9.64 10.52 -3.04
N GLU A 153 -10.46 9.46 -3.01
CA GLU A 153 -10.94 8.86 -1.77
C GLU A 153 -9.79 8.22 -0.99
N VAL A 154 -8.85 7.57 -1.69
CA VAL A 154 -7.62 7.05 -1.07
C VAL A 154 -6.72 8.18 -0.58
N ALA A 155 -6.58 9.25 -1.37
CA ALA A 155 -5.81 10.43 -0.98
C ALA A 155 -6.35 11.08 0.30
N GLN A 156 -7.68 11.11 0.50
CA GLN A 156 -8.28 11.58 1.75
C GLN A 156 -7.89 10.70 2.95
N GLY A 157 -7.82 9.38 2.78
CA GLY A 157 -7.30 8.46 3.80
C GLY A 157 -5.83 8.74 4.16
N ILE A 158 -5.01 9.02 3.14
CA ILE A 158 -3.60 9.42 3.33
C ILE A 158 -3.53 10.76 4.08
N LEU A 159 -4.30 11.76 3.66
CA LEU A 159 -4.35 13.06 4.33
C LEU A 159 -4.83 12.95 5.79
N PHE A 160 -5.76 12.03 6.08
CA PHE A 160 -6.20 11.79 7.45
C PHE A 160 -5.03 11.35 8.35
N VAL A 161 -4.25 10.35 7.95
CA VAL A 161 -3.12 9.87 8.78
C VAL A 161 -1.95 10.86 8.83
N ILE A 162 -1.82 11.73 7.82
CA ILE A 162 -0.83 12.83 7.83
C ILE A 162 -1.23 13.88 8.86
N LYS A 163 -2.50 14.36 8.82
CA LYS A 163 -2.97 15.49 9.62
C LYS A 163 -3.30 15.13 11.07
N ASN A 164 -3.61 13.87 11.36
CA ASN A 164 -3.98 13.45 12.71
C ASN A 164 -2.73 13.04 13.51
N ASN A 165 -2.27 13.94 14.35
CA ASN A 165 -1.04 13.76 15.14
C ASN A 165 -1.15 12.70 16.25
N PHE A 166 -2.34 12.15 16.50
CA PHE A 166 -2.57 11.09 17.48
C PHE A 166 -2.72 9.70 16.84
N VAL A 167 -2.40 9.58 15.53
CA VAL A 167 -2.51 8.34 14.77
C VAL A 167 -1.11 7.89 14.35
N THR A 168 -0.66 6.74 14.88
CA THR A 168 0.59 6.07 14.46
C THR A 168 0.47 4.55 14.61
N GLY A 169 1.16 3.79 13.77
CA GLY A 169 1.19 2.33 13.79
C GLY A 169 -0.12 1.67 13.34
N THR A 170 -1.01 2.40 12.67
CA THR A 170 -2.33 1.91 12.23
C THR A 170 -2.41 1.73 10.72
N THR A 171 -3.34 0.88 10.29
CA THR A 171 -3.79 0.78 8.90
C THR A 171 -5.20 1.33 8.79
N VAL A 172 -5.41 2.29 7.91
CA VAL A 172 -6.73 2.87 7.59
C VAL A 172 -7.25 2.25 6.30
N ASP A 173 -8.42 1.62 6.37
CA ASP A 173 -9.06 1.03 5.19
C ASP A 173 -9.87 2.08 4.43
N VAL A 174 -9.64 2.09 3.11
CA VAL A 174 -10.41 2.87 2.13
C VAL A 174 -10.85 1.91 1.04
N ASP A 175 -11.78 1.02 1.36
CA ASP A 175 -12.05 -0.19 0.58
C ASP A 175 -13.52 -0.39 0.18
N GLY A 176 -14.42 0.51 0.59
CA GLY A 176 -15.84 0.37 0.31
C GLY A 176 -16.48 -0.83 1.02
N GLY A 177 -15.91 -1.29 2.13
CA GLY A 177 -16.35 -2.47 2.87
C GLY A 177 -15.93 -3.79 2.20
N TRP A 178 -14.90 -3.76 1.35
CA TRP A 178 -14.38 -4.94 0.67
C TRP A 178 -13.94 -6.04 1.64
N LEU A 179 -13.34 -5.67 2.77
CA LEU A 179 -12.92 -6.62 3.82
C LEU A 179 -14.08 -7.29 4.55
N LEU A 180 -15.27 -6.69 4.53
CA LEU A 180 -16.46 -7.15 5.24
C LEU A 180 -17.48 -7.82 4.29
N ARG A 181 -17.19 -7.89 2.99
CA ARG A 181 -18.09 -8.53 2.03
C ARG A 181 -18.19 -10.03 2.29
N GLU A 182 -19.35 -10.58 2.02
CA GLU A 182 -19.54 -12.02 1.98
C GLU A 182 -18.71 -12.66 0.84
N PRO A 183 -18.24 -13.89 1.03
CA PRO A 183 -17.44 -14.61 0.05
C PRO A 183 -18.11 -14.75 -1.32
#